data_c266bd5eb16918db4b025f91d6dd7be6
#
_entry.id   c266bd5eb16918db4b025f91d6dd7be6
#
_cell.length_a   1.000
_cell.length_b   1.000
_cell.length_c   1.000
_cell.angle_alpha   90.00
_cell.angle_beta   90.00
_cell.angle_gamma   90.00
#
_symmetry.space_group_name_H-M   'P 1'
#
loop_
_entity.id
_entity.type
_entity.pdbx_description
1 polymer ?
#
loop_
_entity_poly.entity_id
_entity_poly.type
_entity_poly.pdbx_seq_one_letter_code
_entity_poly.pdbx_strand_id
1 'polypeptide(L)'
;MILYFSGTGNSEYIARRIAKATGDEILSLNERIRNGNAAAVRTERLVFVTPTYGWRIPRLVEKWIDETEFYGDELSAWFIMSCGSEIGNAAKYNARLCERKGFAYMGTEQVIMPENYVAMFPVPEKDEAIKIVTARTGQIMDAAERIAAGEPFKAVPVKLIDRIYSDIVNPVFYKCFVKDSKFYVK
;
A
#
# COMPACT_ATOMS: atom_id res chain seq x y z
N MET A 1 -13.78 -2.64 -4.12
CA MET A 1 -13.45 -3.03 -2.73
C MET A 1 -12.12 -2.42 -2.32
N ILE A 2 -12.01 -1.86 -1.12
CA ILE A 2 -10.79 -1.27 -0.57
C ILE A 2 -10.15 -2.28 0.39
N LEU A 3 -8.94 -2.73 0.06
CA LEU A 3 -8.19 -3.70 0.86
C LEU A 3 -7.01 -2.97 1.51
N TYR A 4 -6.96 -2.90 2.83
CA TYR A 4 -5.88 -2.16 3.50
C TYR A 4 -5.08 -2.99 4.47
N PHE A 5 -3.79 -2.71 4.52
CA PHE A 5 -2.87 -3.14 5.57
C PHE A 5 -2.31 -1.91 6.28
N SER A 6 -2.35 -1.88 7.60
CA SER A 6 -1.86 -0.74 8.38
C SER A 6 -1.24 -1.17 9.69
N GLY A 7 -0.01 -0.71 9.97
CA GLY A 7 0.65 -0.94 11.25
C GLY A 7 0.27 0.09 12.33
N THR A 8 0.16 1.36 11.95
CA THR A 8 0.01 2.49 12.88
C THR A 8 -1.15 3.42 12.55
N GLY A 9 -2.00 3.06 11.58
CA GLY A 9 -3.21 3.82 11.23
C GLY A 9 -3.12 4.67 9.96
N ASN A 10 -1.94 5.01 9.44
CA ASN A 10 -1.80 5.88 8.27
C ASN A 10 -2.53 5.32 7.03
N SER A 11 -2.28 4.08 6.66
CA SER A 11 -2.94 3.45 5.51
C SER A 11 -4.43 3.22 5.77
N GLU A 12 -4.80 2.88 7.00
CA GLU A 12 -6.22 2.74 7.38
C GLU A 12 -6.98 4.05 7.24
N TYR A 13 -6.38 5.16 7.66
CA TYR A 13 -6.98 6.49 7.49
C TYR A 13 -7.27 6.80 6.03
N ILE A 14 -6.30 6.55 5.14
CA ILE A 14 -6.46 6.73 3.70
C ILE A 14 -7.58 5.82 3.17
N ALA A 15 -7.54 4.54 3.50
CA ALA A 15 -8.50 3.55 3.05
C ALA A 15 -9.94 3.90 3.44
N ARG A 16 -10.16 4.31 4.69
CA ARG A 16 -11.49 4.73 5.18
C ARG A 16 -12.01 5.97 4.47
N ARG A 17 -11.13 6.93 4.12
CA ARG A 17 -11.54 8.11 3.36
C ARG A 17 -11.94 7.76 1.94
N ILE A 18 -11.18 6.90 1.27
CA ILE A 18 -11.50 6.44 -0.08
C ILE A 18 -12.80 5.64 -0.07
N ALA A 19 -12.94 4.66 0.83
CA ALA A 19 -14.17 3.87 0.96
C ALA A 19 -15.40 4.74 1.16
N LYS A 20 -15.30 5.77 2.01
CA LYS A 20 -16.40 6.72 2.23
C LYS A 20 -16.75 7.53 0.97
N ALA A 21 -15.75 7.91 0.18
CA ALA A 21 -15.95 8.71 -1.04
C ALA A 21 -16.47 7.87 -2.21
N THR A 22 -16.02 6.62 -2.34
CA THR A 22 -16.40 5.72 -3.45
C THR A 22 -17.63 4.85 -3.15
N GLY A 23 -18.01 4.74 -1.87
CA GLY A 23 -19.07 3.81 -1.43
C GLY A 23 -18.62 2.33 -1.43
N ASP A 24 -17.33 2.05 -1.61
CA ASP A 24 -16.81 0.70 -1.64
C ASP A 24 -16.74 0.06 -0.25
N GLU A 25 -16.91 -1.25 -0.21
CA GLU A 25 -16.61 -2.04 0.98
C GLU A 25 -15.13 -1.97 1.34
N ILE A 26 -14.85 -2.01 2.65
CA ILE A 26 -13.50 -1.96 3.18
C ILE A 26 -13.14 -3.28 3.88
N LEU A 27 -11.94 -3.81 3.62
CA LEU A 27 -11.46 -5.08 4.15
C LEU A 27 -10.06 -4.92 4.75
N SER A 28 -9.90 -5.35 6.01
CA SER A 28 -8.63 -5.34 6.72
C SER A 28 -7.78 -6.56 6.35
N LEU A 29 -6.64 -6.30 5.69
CA LEU A 29 -5.65 -7.35 5.42
C LEU A 29 -4.91 -7.77 6.70
N ASN A 30 -4.80 -6.90 7.70
CA ASN A 30 -4.25 -7.27 9.01
C ASN A 30 -5.02 -8.42 9.64
N GLU A 31 -6.35 -8.37 9.60
CA GLU A 31 -7.22 -9.41 10.14
C GLU A 31 -7.16 -10.68 9.29
N ARG A 32 -7.22 -10.54 7.97
CA ARG A 32 -7.15 -11.67 7.05
C ARG A 32 -5.84 -12.45 7.21
N ILE A 33 -4.71 -11.75 7.21
CA ILE A 33 -3.39 -12.35 7.33
C ILE A 33 -3.19 -12.99 8.70
N ARG A 34 -3.56 -12.31 9.79
CA ARG A 34 -3.45 -12.83 11.16
C ARG A 34 -4.25 -14.10 11.37
N ASN A 35 -5.41 -14.18 10.75
CA ASN A 35 -6.31 -15.32 10.89
C ASN A 35 -6.05 -16.43 9.85
N GLY A 36 -4.99 -16.30 9.03
CA GLY A 36 -4.70 -17.23 7.93
C GLY A 36 -5.84 -17.32 6.90
N ASN A 37 -6.64 -16.25 6.77
CA ASN A 37 -7.82 -16.23 5.93
C ASN A 37 -7.47 -15.76 4.52
N ALA A 38 -7.30 -16.71 3.60
CA ALA A 38 -7.18 -16.49 2.16
C ALA A 38 -8.49 -16.78 1.41
N ALA A 39 -9.64 -16.60 2.10
CA ALA A 39 -10.94 -16.79 1.44
C ALA A 39 -11.06 -15.84 0.24
N ALA A 40 -11.63 -16.37 -0.83
CA ALA A 40 -11.80 -15.70 -2.09
C ALA A 40 -12.47 -14.31 -1.96
N VAL A 41 -12.02 -13.37 -2.76
CA VAL A 41 -12.54 -12.00 -2.81
C VAL A 41 -13.27 -11.81 -4.13
N ARG A 42 -14.55 -11.46 -4.05
CA ARG A 42 -15.38 -11.15 -5.23
C ARG A 42 -15.53 -9.64 -5.36
N THR A 43 -15.05 -9.08 -6.45
CA THR A 43 -15.16 -7.65 -6.77
C THR A 43 -14.71 -7.40 -8.21
N GLU A 44 -15.07 -6.29 -8.78
CA GLU A 44 -14.56 -5.83 -10.09
C GLU A 44 -13.42 -4.83 -9.94
N ARG A 45 -13.34 -4.19 -8.78
CA ARG A 45 -12.39 -3.13 -8.49
C ARG A 45 -11.63 -3.41 -7.20
N LEU A 46 -10.30 -3.49 -7.30
CA LEU A 46 -9.38 -3.71 -6.20
C LEU A 46 -8.60 -2.43 -5.91
N VAL A 47 -8.65 -1.94 -4.68
CA VAL A 47 -7.83 -0.82 -4.23
C VAL A 47 -6.99 -1.26 -3.05
N PHE A 48 -5.70 -1.47 -3.26
CA PHE A 48 -4.77 -1.86 -2.22
C PHE A 48 -4.15 -0.62 -1.55
N VAL A 49 -4.43 -0.44 -0.26
CA VAL A 49 -3.89 0.68 0.53
C VAL A 49 -2.93 0.14 1.58
N THR A 50 -1.63 0.41 1.40
CA THR A 50 -0.57 -0.19 2.20
C THR A 50 0.49 0.82 2.64
N PRO A 51 1.23 0.56 3.73
CA PRO A 51 2.46 1.28 3.98
C PRO A 51 3.54 0.87 2.99
N THR A 52 4.60 1.67 2.94
CA THR A 52 5.81 1.39 2.17
C THR A 52 6.86 0.76 3.09
N TYR A 53 7.23 -0.49 2.83
CA TYR A 53 8.29 -1.18 3.54
C TYR A 53 9.49 -1.40 2.61
N GLY A 54 10.54 -0.62 2.83
CA GLY A 54 11.73 -0.68 1.98
C GLY A 54 11.42 -0.43 0.49
N TRP A 55 10.67 0.60 0.19
CA TRP A 55 10.29 1.01 -1.18
C TRP A 55 9.47 0.00 -1.99
N ARG A 56 8.68 -0.84 -1.31
CA ARG A 56 7.67 -1.76 -1.87
C ARG A 56 6.49 -1.92 -0.92
N ILE A 57 5.45 -2.58 -1.36
CA ILE A 57 4.41 -3.05 -0.46
C ILE A 57 4.99 -4.10 0.51
N PRO A 58 4.43 -4.27 1.72
CA PRO A 58 4.90 -5.29 2.66
C PRO A 58 4.87 -6.69 2.04
N ARG A 59 5.93 -7.48 2.18
CA ARG A 59 6.04 -8.84 1.60
C ARG A 59 4.91 -9.76 2.02
N LEU A 60 4.45 -9.61 3.27
CA LEU A 60 3.31 -10.41 3.76
C LEU A 60 2.00 -10.06 3.04
N VAL A 61 1.83 -8.81 2.61
CA VAL A 61 0.69 -8.38 1.79
C VAL A 61 0.82 -8.91 0.37
N GLU A 62 2.01 -8.79 -0.24
CA GLU A 62 2.27 -9.35 -1.57
C GLU A 62 1.99 -10.86 -1.59
N LYS A 63 2.50 -11.60 -0.60
CA LYS A 63 2.25 -13.03 -0.44
C LYS A 63 0.76 -13.34 -0.30
N TRP A 64 0.02 -12.59 0.52
CA TRP A 64 -1.40 -12.78 0.70
C TRP A 64 -2.18 -12.55 -0.62
N ILE A 65 -1.80 -11.53 -1.40
CA ILE A 65 -2.40 -11.28 -2.72
C ILE A 65 -2.10 -12.43 -3.68
N ASP A 66 -0.86 -12.93 -3.72
CA ASP A 66 -0.47 -14.06 -4.58
C ASP A 66 -1.26 -15.34 -4.23
N GLU A 67 -1.51 -15.61 -2.95
CA GLU A 67 -2.20 -16.81 -2.44
C GLU A 67 -3.74 -16.70 -2.46
N THR A 68 -4.30 -15.49 -2.55
CA THR A 68 -5.76 -15.28 -2.54
C THR A 68 -6.34 -15.38 -3.95
N GLU A 69 -7.49 -16.04 -4.07
CA GLU A 69 -8.29 -16.04 -5.30
C GLU A 69 -9.18 -14.80 -5.36
N PHE A 70 -9.20 -14.18 -6.53
CA PHE A 70 -10.04 -13.01 -6.79
C PHE A 70 -10.97 -13.30 -7.95
N TYR A 71 -12.23 -12.95 -7.82
CA TYR A 71 -13.28 -13.19 -8.82
C TYR A 71 -13.93 -11.89 -9.26
N GLY A 72 -13.97 -11.66 -10.56
CA GLY A 72 -14.60 -10.55 -11.26
C GLY A 72 -14.31 -10.66 -12.76
N ASP A 73 -15.08 -10.01 -13.60
CA ASP A 73 -14.96 -10.18 -15.06
C ASP A 73 -13.70 -9.50 -15.61
N GLU A 74 -13.38 -8.28 -15.18
CA GLU A 74 -12.18 -7.53 -15.55
C GLU A 74 -11.61 -6.84 -14.31
N LEU A 75 -10.81 -7.58 -13.55
CA LEU A 75 -10.24 -7.08 -12.30
C LEU A 75 -9.24 -5.96 -12.53
N SER A 76 -9.61 -4.76 -12.13
CA SER A 76 -8.75 -3.58 -12.14
C SER A 76 -8.16 -3.32 -10.76
N ALA A 77 -6.86 -2.99 -10.66
CA ALA A 77 -6.16 -2.81 -9.38
C ALA A 77 -5.40 -1.48 -9.29
N TRP A 78 -5.77 -0.67 -8.30
CA TRP A 78 -5.09 0.56 -7.87
C TRP A 78 -4.27 0.29 -6.62
N PHE A 79 -3.12 0.93 -6.51
CA PHE A 79 -2.29 0.88 -5.30
C PHE A 79 -2.12 2.28 -4.73
N ILE A 80 -2.34 2.43 -3.41
CA ILE A 80 -2.06 3.66 -2.68
C ILE A 80 -1.10 3.31 -1.55
N MET A 81 0.07 3.93 -1.58
CA MET A 81 1.13 3.63 -0.63
C MET A 81 1.41 4.82 0.28
N SER A 82 1.18 4.64 1.59
CA SER A 82 1.60 5.62 2.58
C SER A 82 3.11 5.50 2.85
N CYS A 83 3.80 6.63 2.94
CA CYS A 83 5.23 6.69 3.22
C CYS A 83 5.58 7.97 3.98
N GLY A 84 6.75 8.01 4.63
CA GLY A 84 7.28 9.22 5.25
C GLY A 84 7.87 10.20 4.22
N SER A 85 8.43 9.67 3.11
CA SER A 85 9.06 10.50 2.07
C SER A 85 8.74 10.02 0.65
N GLU A 86 9.10 8.79 0.31
CA GLU A 86 9.03 8.27 -1.06
C GLU A 86 8.74 6.77 -1.10
N ILE A 87 8.23 6.31 -2.25
CA ILE A 87 7.93 4.90 -2.50
C ILE A 87 8.95 4.22 -3.44
N GLY A 88 9.97 4.96 -3.90
CA GLY A 88 10.94 4.48 -4.86
C GLY A 88 10.28 3.99 -6.17
N ASN A 89 10.73 2.84 -6.66
CA ASN A 89 10.18 2.20 -7.86
C ASN A 89 9.10 1.14 -7.55
N ALA A 90 8.29 1.35 -6.50
CA ALA A 90 7.25 0.40 -6.09
C ALA A 90 6.23 0.12 -7.21
N ALA A 91 5.91 1.12 -8.03
CA ALA A 91 4.99 1.00 -9.16
C ALA A 91 5.35 -0.15 -10.11
N LYS A 92 6.65 -0.37 -10.38
CA LYS A 92 7.14 -1.50 -11.20
C LYS A 92 6.76 -2.86 -10.60
N TYR A 93 6.85 -2.99 -9.27
CA TYR A 93 6.56 -4.25 -8.57
C TYR A 93 5.07 -4.50 -8.44
N ASN A 94 4.29 -3.44 -8.20
CA ASN A 94 2.83 -3.52 -8.19
C ASN A 94 2.29 -3.89 -9.58
N ALA A 95 2.84 -3.33 -10.66
CA ALA A 95 2.48 -3.71 -12.02
C ALA A 95 2.79 -5.18 -12.31
N ARG A 96 3.97 -5.68 -11.89
CA ARG A 96 4.33 -7.10 -12.03
C ARG A 96 3.42 -8.02 -11.19
N LEU A 97 3.00 -7.59 -10.02
CA LEU A 97 2.03 -8.33 -9.21
C LEU A 97 0.69 -8.42 -9.96
N CYS A 98 0.22 -7.33 -10.54
CA CYS A 98 -0.98 -7.34 -11.38
C CYS A 98 -0.84 -8.29 -12.56
N GLU A 99 0.28 -8.26 -13.27
CA GLU A 99 0.57 -9.16 -14.40
C GLU A 99 0.47 -10.64 -13.96
N ARG A 100 1.09 -11.01 -12.83
CA ARG A 100 1.00 -12.39 -12.29
C ARG A 100 -0.41 -12.81 -11.92
N LYS A 101 -1.22 -11.86 -11.44
CA LYS A 101 -2.60 -12.11 -10.98
C LYS A 101 -3.65 -11.94 -12.10
N GLY A 102 -3.26 -11.47 -13.28
CA GLY A 102 -4.19 -11.15 -14.37
C GLY A 102 -5.05 -9.92 -14.11
N PHE A 103 -4.58 -8.95 -13.29
CA PHE A 103 -5.28 -7.70 -13.04
C PHE A 103 -4.86 -6.62 -14.04
N ALA A 104 -5.79 -5.78 -14.46
CA ALA A 104 -5.47 -4.53 -15.12
C ALA A 104 -4.83 -3.57 -14.11
N TYR A 105 -3.55 -3.23 -14.31
CA TYR A 105 -2.84 -2.30 -13.44
C TYR A 105 -3.27 -0.86 -13.69
N MET A 106 -3.87 -0.23 -12.70
CA MET A 106 -4.43 1.13 -12.77
C MET A 106 -3.52 2.19 -12.12
N GLY A 107 -2.31 1.83 -11.76
CA GLY A 107 -1.31 2.76 -11.24
C GLY A 107 -1.06 2.65 -9.74
N THR A 108 -0.04 3.39 -9.30
CA THR A 108 0.37 3.49 -7.89
C THR A 108 0.46 4.95 -7.50
N GLU A 109 -0.28 5.33 -6.47
CA GLU A 109 -0.28 6.67 -5.88
C GLU A 109 0.53 6.66 -4.57
N GLN A 110 1.39 7.68 -4.41
CA GLN A 110 2.16 7.91 -3.20
C GLN A 110 1.45 8.93 -2.32
N VAL A 111 1.21 8.61 -1.06
CA VAL A 111 0.68 9.56 -0.08
C VAL A 111 1.65 9.72 1.08
N ILE A 112 2.24 10.92 1.21
CA ILE A 112 3.13 11.24 2.32
C ILE A 112 2.30 11.39 3.59
N MET A 113 2.63 10.59 4.60
CA MET A 113 1.96 10.55 5.90
C MET A 113 2.99 10.75 7.02
N PRO A 114 2.56 11.06 8.25
CA PRO A 114 3.47 11.20 9.36
C PRO A 114 4.41 10.00 9.51
N GLU A 115 5.71 10.28 9.66
CA GLU A 115 6.70 9.23 9.88
C GLU A 115 6.39 8.45 11.17
N ASN A 116 6.53 7.14 11.12
CA ASN A 116 6.23 6.24 12.24
C ASN A 116 7.29 5.15 12.44
N TYR A 117 8.39 5.18 11.68
CA TYR A 117 9.49 4.25 11.84
C TYR A 117 10.48 4.76 12.87
N VAL A 118 10.08 4.69 14.13
CA VAL A 118 10.79 5.21 15.31
C VAL A 118 12.22 4.69 15.48
N ALA A 119 12.56 3.56 14.86
CA ALA A 119 13.91 2.98 14.97
C ALA A 119 14.96 3.76 14.17
N MET A 120 14.56 4.55 13.17
CA MET A 120 15.50 5.25 12.29
C MET A 120 15.19 6.73 12.10
N PHE A 121 13.96 7.16 12.35
CA PHE A 121 13.52 8.53 12.07
C PHE A 121 12.81 9.16 13.26
N PRO A 122 12.94 10.48 13.45
CA PRO A 122 12.13 11.19 14.43
C PRO A 122 10.65 11.16 14.02
N VAL A 123 9.79 10.92 15.00
CA VAL A 123 8.34 10.98 14.80
C VAL A 123 7.90 12.43 14.99
N PRO A 124 7.07 12.99 14.11
CA PRO A 124 6.59 14.35 14.25
C PRO A 124 5.68 14.49 15.48
N GLU A 125 5.72 15.64 16.11
CA GLU A 125 4.80 16.00 17.18
C GLU A 125 3.36 16.06 16.65
N LYS A 126 2.38 15.96 17.56
CA LYS A 126 0.96 15.84 17.20
C LYS A 126 0.47 16.91 16.23
N ASP A 127 0.82 18.18 16.48
CA ASP A 127 0.36 19.30 15.66
C ASP A 127 0.97 19.27 14.24
N GLU A 128 2.22 18.83 14.13
CA GLU A 128 2.89 18.62 12.86
C GLU A 128 2.27 17.43 12.11
N ALA A 129 2.02 16.33 12.79
CA ALA A 129 1.35 15.17 12.21
C ALA A 129 -0.03 15.54 11.65
N ILE A 130 -0.83 16.34 12.38
CA ILE A 130 -2.13 16.84 11.91
C ILE A 130 -1.97 17.69 10.64
N LYS A 131 -0.96 18.57 10.58
CA LYS A 131 -0.69 19.38 9.39
C LYS A 131 -0.35 18.51 8.18
N ILE A 132 0.52 17.50 8.35
CA ILE A 132 0.88 16.56 7.28
C ILE A 132 -0.36 15.85 6.75
N VAL A 133 -1.18 15.26 7.63
CA VAL A 133 -2.41 14.54 7.25
C VAL A 133 -3.40 15.46 6.55
N THR A 134 -3.61 16.69 7.08
CA THR A 134 -4.54 17.65 6.52
C THR A 134 -4.12 18.09 5.10
N ALA A 135 -2.82 18.31 4.89
CA ALA A 135 -2.28 18.68 3.58
C ALA A 135 -2.49 17.60 2.51
N ARG A 136 -2.74 16.34 2.88
CA ARG A 136 -2.96 15.22 1.94
C ARG A 136 -4.44 14.96 1.66
N THR A 137 -5.35 15.65 2.33
CA THR A 137 -6.80 15.43 2.16
C THR A 137 -7.23 15.60 0.70
N GLY A 138 -6.80 16.65 0.01
CA GLY A 138 -7.11 16.87 -1.41
C GLY A 138 -6.60 15.72 -2.29
N GLN A 139 -5.33 15.35 -2.15
CA GLN A 139 -4.72 14.24 -2.90
C GLN A 139 -5.48 12.91 -2.70
N ILE A 140 -5.91 12.62 -1.47
CA ILE A 140 -6.69 11.41 -1.17
C ILE A 140 -8.06 11.45 -1.85
N MET A 141 -8.68 12.62 -1.89
CA MET A 141 -9.99 12.80 -2.56
C MET A 141 -9.86 12.70 -4.08
N ASP A 142 -8.83 13.31 -4.68
CA ASP A 142 -8.54 13.19 -6.11
C ASP A 142 -8.30 11.71 -6.51
N ALA A 143 -7.60 10.96 -5.65
CA ALA A 143 -7.41 9.53 -5.86
C ALA A 143 -8.74 8.76 -5.82
N ALA A 144 -9.63 9.10 -4.86
CA ALA A 144 -10.95 8.48 -4.75
C ALA A 144 -11.83 8.77 -5.99
N GLU A 145 -11.80 10.00 -6.51
CA GLU A 145 -12.53 10.40 -7.72
C GLU A 145 -12.06 9.59 -8.94
N ARG A 146 -10.74 9.45 -9.14
CA ARG A 146 -10.19 8.62 -10.21
C ARG A 146 -10.60 7.16 -10.10
N ILE A 147 -10.54 6.58 -8.90
CA ILE A 147 -10.98 5.22 -8.63
C ILE A 147 -12.47 5.06 -8.96
N ALA A 148 -13.30 6.02 -8.54
CA ALA A 148 -14.74 6.00 -8.82
C ALA A 148 -15.04 6.09 -10.33
N ALA A 149 -14.25 6.88 -11.05
CA ALA A 149 -14.36 7.04 -12.51
C ALA A 149 -13.73 5.87 -13.30
N GLY A 150 -13.05 4.92 -12.64
CA GLY A 150 -12.32 3.86 -13.34
C GLY A 150 -11.08 4.35 -14.07
N GLU A 151 -10.54 5.53 -13.69
CA GLU A 151 -9.38 6.13 -14.34
C GLU A 151 -8.07 5.68 -13.69
N PRO A 152 -6.99 5.46 -14.47
CA PRO A 152 -5.69 5.14 -13.92
C PRO A 152 -5.07 6.35 -13.20
N PHE A 153 -4.23 6.06 -12.19
CA PHE A 153 -3.37 7.07 -11.59
C PHE A 153 -2.31 7.55 -12.58
N LYS A 154 -1.90 8.80 -12.45
CA LYS A 154 -0.81 9.35 -13.26
C LYS A 154 0.49 8.64 -12.92
N ALA A 155 1.28 8.30 -13.93
CA ALA A 155 2.61 7.74 -13.70
C ALA A 155 3.51 8.73 -12.97
N VAL A 156 4.14 8.30 -11.90
CA VAL A 156 5.15 9.10 -11.19
C VAL A 156 6.50 8.88 -11.87
N PRO A 157 7.24 9.95 -12.21
CA PRO A 157 8.59 9.81 -12.77
C PRO A 157 9.52 9.06 -11.82
N VAL A 158 10.18 8.02 -12.31
CA VAL A 158 11.09 7.17 -11.53
C VAL A 158 12.53 7.61 -11.77
N LYS A 159 13.22 8.06 -10.73
CA LYS A 159 14.64 8.45 -10.77
C LYS A 159 15.53 7.19 -10.72
N LEU A 160 16.79 7.33 -11.10
CA LEU A 160 17.75 6.21 -11.02
C LEU A 160 17.92 5.71 -9.59
N ILE A 161 17.92 6.60 -8.61
CA ILE A 161 18.03 6.25 -7.19
C ILE A 161 16.85 5.39 -6.70
N ASP A 162 15.64 5.66 -7.19
CA ASP A 162 14.44 4.90 -6.85
C ASP A 162 14.54 3.43 -7.29
N ARG A 163 15.20 3.21 -8.44
CA ARG A 163 15.49 1.84 -8.93
C ARG A 163 16.47 1.14 -8.00
N ILE A 164 17.54 1.83 -7.59
CA ILE A 164 18.53 1.26 -6.65
C ILE A 164 17.86 0.88 -5.34
N TYR A 165 17.03 1.72 -4.77
CA TYR A 165 16.32 1.45 -3.52
C TYR A 165 15.40 0.23 -3.64
N SER A 166 14.55 0.19 -4.63
CA SER A 166 13.59 -0.90 -4.78
C SER A 166 14.22 -2.20 -5.30
N ASP A 167 15.22 -2.12 -6.19
CA ASP A 167 15.77 -3.29 -6.88
C ASP A 167 16.93 -3.94 -6.11
N ILE A 168 17.74 -3.14 -5.38
CA ILE A 168 18.95 -3.60 -4.69
C ILE A 168 18.81 -3.50 -3.17
N VAL A 169 18.47 -2.30 -2.66
CA VAL A 169 18.45 -2.08 -1.20
C VAL A 169 17.35 -2.90 -0.54
N ASN A 170 16.16 -2.98 -1.12
CA ASN A 170 15.06 -3.76 -0.55
C ASN A 170 15.42 -5.24 -0.34
N PRO A 171 15.91 -6.01 -1.34
CA PRO A 171 16.29 -7.40 -1.14
C PRO A 171 17.40 -7.57 -0.09
N VAL A 172 18.42 -6.70 -0.10
CA VAL A 172 19.53 -6.73 0.87
C VAL A 172 19.01 -6.44 2.29
N PHE A 173 18.16 -5.43 2.44
CA PHE A 173 17.55 -5.08 3.72
C PHE A 173 16.80 -6.27 4.32
N TYR A 174 15.92 -6.91 3.56
CA TYR A 174 15.20 -8.08 4.05
C TYR A 174 16.10 -9.27 4.36
N LYS A 175 17.15 -9.49 3.56
CA LYS A 175 18.09 -10.59 3.80
C LYS A 175 18.97 -10.38 5.04
N CYS A 176 19.41 -9.13 5.28
CA CYS A 176 20.42 -8.84 6.29
C CYS A 176 19.83 -8.33 7.61
N PHE A 177 18.76 -7.54 7.58
CA PHE A 177 18.26 -6.79 8.72
C PHE A 177 16.90 -7.29 9.24
N VAL A 178 16.04 -7.81 8.39
CA VAL A 178 14.73 -8.34 8.82
C VAL A 178 14.91 -9.81 9.22
N LYS A 179 15.23 -10.04 10.49
CA LYS A 179 15.37 -11.36 11.09
C LYS A 179 14.53 -11.43 12.36
N ASP A 180 13.62 -12.37 12.41
CA ASP A 180 12.73 -12.63 13.55
C ASP A 180 13.17 -13.78 14.45
N SER A 181 14.23 -14.51 14.05
CA SER A 181 14.73 -15.70 14.76
C SER A 181 15.14 -15.48 16.23
N LYS A 182 15.31 -14.21 16.65
CA LYS A 182 15.60 -13.82 18.01
C LYS A 182 14.39 -13.30 18.79
N PHE A 183 13.23 -13.16 18.12
CA PHE A 183 11.99 -12.77 18.76
C PHE A 183 11.31 -14.00 19.36
N TYR A 184 11.10 -13.97 20.65
CA TYR A 184 10.26 -14.95 21.35
C TYR A 184 9.32 -14.21 22.29
N VAL A 185 8.08 -14.69 22.35
CA VAL A 185 7.09 -14.24 23.32
C VAL A 185 7.17 -15.15 24.53
N LYS A 186 7.36 -14.56 25.74
CA LYS A 186 7.27 -15.28 27.00
C LYS A 186 5.83 -15.39 27.45
#